data_e12afceb598f6dd8f9d9a04857bbc344
#
_entry.id   e12afceb598f6dd8f9d9a04857bbc344
#
_cell.length_a   1.000
_cell.length_b   1.000
_cell.length_c   1.000
_cell.angle_alpha   90.00
_cell.angle_beta   90.00
_cell.angle_gamma   90.00
#
_symmetry.space_group_name_H-M   'P 1'
#
loop_
_entity.id
_entity.type
_entity.pdbx_description
1 polymer ?
#
loop_
_entity_poly.entity_id
_entity_poly.type
_entity_poly.pdbx_seq_one_letter_code
_entity_poly.pdbx_strand_id
1 'polypeptide(L)'
;MNRKDLIDRLQELYKDEDSRVTINPHAEQKVAIVYPNTYFVGMSNLGLHIIYEEINRHPASVCERIFLPEKKELDAYDKTKTPLMSVETQRPMHQFDVVAFDVTFEMDYFHIPLMLRHGRVPVMSEVRTGFDPIVIAGGPCATFNPEPFADFIDAFIIGEGEGIVTAVLERIRRGRENGEGREETIAALAQIDGVYVPVLYTPQYDDNKHFVGYDIADGAPKIIRRHFEPLTSGGETVIATNFTEFGAMYIIEVARGCGRHCRFCMAGYCFRVPRVRPLDILKEGVDRAEKLGKKVGLMGAAISDYPEVDELVTYIRSKDMRYSCASLRADSLTQAVVDGLAESGQKTITIAPETGSERLRRVINKGISEENLRTAAQLSAKSGIQHMRLYIMIGLPTETDEDIDAIIGLAERTQAHMAEVGCKGRLTLSINPFIPKPFTPFQWMAMDHQKSVEKKLQYIKKSLQKNRRIEVLVESPKEAYIQGVLARGDRRLGKVLAACALDRGSKSFKSEMKKAGLDMDDCNYRERKFEDYLPWSHLDMGLRNGYLEQEWQRAVDEAYTPPCMEGCKRCGVCK
;
A
#
# COMPACT_ATOMS: atom_id res chain seq x y z
N MET A 1 -21.29 -24.39 -7.43
CA MET A 1 -21.99 -23.28 -6.78
C MET A 1 -23.03 -22.71 -7.73
N ASN A 2 -24.23 -22.43 -7.25
CA ASN A 2 -25.29 -21.71 -7.95
C ASN A 2 -25.45 -20.31 -7.33
N ARG A 3 -26.43 -19.51 -7.83
CA ARG A 3 -26.65 -18.13 -7.33
C ARG A 3 -26.96 -18.09 -5.82
N LYS A 4 -27.72 -19.07 -5.32
CA LYS A 4 -28.06 -19.15 -3.89
C LYS A 4 -26.81 -19.38 -3.05
N ASP A 5 -25.93 -20.28 -3.49
CA ASP A 5 -24.69 -20.59 -2.79
C ASP A 5 -23.79 -19.33 -2.67
N LEU A 6 -23.77 -18.44 -3.71
CA LEU A 6 -23.04 -17.18 -3.68
C LEU A 6 -23.63 -16.20 -2.63
N ILE A 7 -24.96 -16.12 -2.58
CA ILE A 7 -25.65 -15.28 -1.58
C ILE A 7 -25.41 -15.82 -0.17
N ASP A 8 -25.58 -17.13 0.03
CA ASP A 8 -25.39 -17.79 1.32
C ASP A 8 -23.94 -17.57 1.83
N ARG A 9 -22.95 -17.58 0.91
CA ARG A 9 -21.54 -17.29 1.25
C ARG A 9 -21.33 -15.87 1.75
N LEU A 10 -21.89 -14.87 1.09
CA LEU A 10 -21.79 -13.46 1.53
C LEU A 10 -22.51 -13.26 2.88
N GLN A 11 -23.65 -13.90 3.08
CA GLN A 11 -24.37 -13.86 4.34
C GLN A 11 -23.61 -14.54 5.48
N GLU A 12 -22.89 -15.62 5.18
CA GLU A 12 -22.01 -16.30 6.15
C GLU A 12 -20.87 -15.37 6.63
N LEU A 13 -20.22 -14.66 5.69
CA LEU A 13 -19.19 -13.67 6.01
C LEU A 13 -19.77 -12.56 6.91
N TYR A 14 -20.91 -11.99 6.51
CA TYR A 14 -21.57 -10.91 7.25
C TYR A 14 -22.00 -11.33 8.65
N LYS A 15 -22.47 -12.56 8.84
CA LYS A 15 -22.88 -13.10 10.16
C LYS A 15 -21.71 -13.30 11.13
N ASP A 16 -20.48 -13.52 10.63
CA ASP A 16 -19.28 -13.66 11.47
C ASP A 16 -18.79 -12.31 11.98
N GLU A 17 -19.27 -11.21 11.42
CA GLU A 17 -18.79 -9.87 11.73
C GLU A 17 -19.40 -9.32 13.02
N ASP A 18 -18.53 -8.72 13.84
CA ASP A 18 -18.89 -7.83 14.94
C ASP A 18 -18.52 -6.39 14.53
N SER A 19 -19.53 -5.63 14.15
CA SER A 19 -19.39 -4.27 13.59
C SER A 19 -19.90 -3.22 14.55
N ARG A 20 -19.08 -2.18 14.78
CA ARG A 20 -19.54 -0.96 15.49
C ARG A 20 -20.20 0.06 14.56
N VAL A 21 -20.16 -0.16 13.25
CA VAL A 21 -20.74 0.73 12.25
C VAL A 21 -22.21 0.39 12.06
N THR A 22 -23.07 1.38 12.21
CA THR A 22 -24.50 1.27 11.91
C THR A 22 -24.77 1.72 10.49
N ILE A 23 -25.37 0.85 9.69
CA ILE A 23 -25.75 1.16 8.30
C ILE A 23 -27.14 1.80 8.30
N ASN A 24 -27.26 2.95 7.61
CA ASN A 24 -28.58 3.56 7.34
C ASN A 24 -29.13 3.04 6.00
N PRO A 25 -30.05 2.06 6.00
CA PRO A 25 -30.56 1.47 4.76
C PRO A 25 -31.43 2.44 3.93
N HIS A 26 -31.88 3.54 4.54
CA HIS A 26 -32.73 4.57 3.92
C HIS A 26 -31.92 5.78 3.43
N ALA A 27 -30.60 5.75 3.52
CA ALA A 27 -29.76 6.82 2.97
C ALA A 27 -30.00 7.01 1.47
N GLU A 28 -29.96 8.26 1.04
CA GLU A 28 -30.26 8.66 -0.34
C GLU A 28 -29.19 8.16 -1.32
N GLN A 29 -27.93 8.20 -0.91
CA GLN A 29 -26.79 7.84 -1.74
C GLN A 29 -26.19 6.48 -1.31
N LYS A 30 -26.14 5.56 -2.24
CA LYS A 30 -25.60 4.21 -2.04
C LYS A 30 -24.18 4.13 -2.59
N VAL A 31 -23.24 3.81 -1.74
CA VAL A 31 -21.82 3.73 -2.07
C VAL A 31 -21.33 2.29 -1.89
N ALA A 32 -20.68 1.74 -2.91
CA ALA A 32 -19.93 0.50 -2.77
C ALA A 32 -18.46 0.82 -2.56
N ILE A 33 -17.88 0.50 -1.41
CA ILE A 33 -16.44 0.47 -1.26
C ILE A 33 -15.93 -0.88 -1.75
N VAL A 34 -15.01 -0.86 -2.71
CA VAL A 34 -14.53 -2.03 -3.43
C VAL A 34 -13.05 -2.23 -3.16
N TYR A 35 -12.70 -3.37 -2.60
CA TYR A 35 -11.31 -3.76 -2.45
C TYR A 35 -10.94 -4.78 -3.54
N PRO A 36 -9.98 -4.48 -4.43
CA PRO A 36 -9.69 -5.34 -5.59
C PRO A 36 -8.85 -6.57 -5.23
N ASN A 37 -9.14 -7.18 -4.08
CA ASN A 37 -8.60 -8.45 -3.61
C ASN A 37 -9.67 -9.17 -2.78
N THR A 38 -9.36 -10.39 -2.30
CA THR A 38 -10.33 -11.21 -1.56
C THR A 38 -10.79 -10.54 -0.27
N TYR A 39 -11.94 -10.98 0.25
CA TYR A 39 -12.45 -10.55 1.56
C TYR A 39 -11.39 -10.69 2.65
N PHE A 40 -10.68 -11.82 2.67
CA PHE A 40 -9.61 -12.10 3.63
C PHE A 40 -8.52 -11.02 3.64
N VAL A 41 -8.06 -10.59 2.47
CA VAL A 41 -7.04 -9.55 2.33
C VAL A 41 -7.63 -8.16 2.62
N GLY A 42 -8.81 -7.86 2.05
CA GLY A 42 -9.44 -6.54 2.19
C GLY A 42 -9.81 -6.22 3.64
N MET A 43 -10.35 -7.19 4.38
CA MET A 43 -10.65 -7.01 5.81
C MET A 43 -9.42 -6.96 6.70
N SER A 44 -8.24 -7.23 6.16
CA SER A 44 -6.95 -7.00 6.81
C SER A 44 -6.41 -5.58 6.58
N ASN A 45 -7.06 -4.76 5.73
CA ASN A 45 -6.66 -3.41 5.39
C ASN A 45 -7.37 -2.38 6.28
N LEU A 46 -6.60 -1.65 7.09
CA LEU A 46 -7.16 -0.66 8.00
C LEU A 46 -7.74 0.57 7.27
N GLY A 47 -7.18 0.94 6.11
CA GLY A 47 -7.70 2.04 5.28
C GLY A 47 -9.14 1.80 4.85
N LEU A 48 -9.46 0.56 4.44
CA LEU A 48 -10.83 0.15 4.12
C LEU A 48 -11.78 0.39 5.31
N HIS A 49 -11.37 0.01 6.53
CA HIS A 49 -12.19 0.20 7.75
C HIS A 49 -12.44 1.68 8.04
N ILE A 50 -11.42 2.51 7.91
CA ILE A 50 -11.51 3.96 8.18
C ILE A 50 -12.49 4.62 7.19
N ILE A 51 -12.33 4.37 5.90
CA ILE A 51 -13.19 4.99 4.87
C ILE A 51 -14.62 4.44 4.92
N TYR A 52 -14.78 3.14 5.19
CA TYR A 52 -16.10 2.54 5.39
C TYR A 52 -16.86 3.18 6.56
N GLU A 53 -16.19 3.37 7.70
CA GLU A 53 -16.77 4.05 8.87
C GLU A 53 -17.12 5.50 8.55
N GLU A 54 -16.23 6.23 7.89
CA GLU A 54 -16.45 7.64 7.56
C GLU A 54 -17.63 7.84 6.64
N ILE A 55 -17.76 7.05 5.59
CA ILE A 55 -18.91 7.15 4.68
C ILE A 55 -20.22 6.82 5.41
N ASN A 56 -20.22 5.81 6.28
CA ASN A 56 -21.42 5.43 7.03
C ASN A 56 -21.78 6.40 8.17
N ARG A 57 -20.85 7.26 8.61
CA ARG A 57 -21.15 8.38 9.52
C ARG A 57 -21.87 9.53 8.80
N HIS A 58 -21.73 9.62 7.49
CA HIS A 58 -22.39 10.67 6.72
C HIS A 58 -23.90 10.36 6.59
N PRO A 59 -24.79 11.29 7.02
CA PRO A 59 -26.23 10.97 7.18
C PRO A 59 -26.94 10.66 5.86
N ALA A 60 -26.47 11.20 4.74
CA ALA A 60 -27.07 11.01 3.43
C ALA A 60 -26.50 9.80 2.66
N SER A 61 -25.47 9.12 3.18
CA SER A 61 -24.80 8.03 2.48
C SER A 61 -24.90 6.72 3.24
N VAL A 62 -24.94 5.61 2.51
CA VAL A 62 -24.75 4.25 3.03
C VAL A 62 -23.64 3.57 2.24
N CYS A 63 -22.69 3.00 2.93
CA CYS A 63 -21.57 2.29 2.34
C CYS A 63 -21.68 0.78 2.59
N GLU A 64 -21.54 0.00 1.52
CA GLU A 64 -21.49 -1.45 1.54
C GLU A 64 -20.18 -1.92 0.89
N ARG A 65 -19.68 -3.10 1.27
CA ARG A 65 -18.36 -3.59 0.82
C ARG A 65 -18.48 -4.64 -0.27
N ILE A 66 -17.61 -4.55 -1.27
CA ILE A 66 -17.48 -5.54 -2.34
C ILE A 66 -16.02 -5.98 -2.42
N PHE A 67 -15.77 -7.29 -2.52
CA PHE A 67 -14.44 -7.88 -2.63
C PHE A 67 -14.34 -8.73 -3.89
N LEU A 68 -13.09 -9.00 -4.31
CA LEU A 68 -12.82 -9.96 -5.36
C LEU A 68 -13.21 -11.37 -4.87
N PRO A 69 -14.11 -12.08 -5.56
CA PRO A 69 -14.43 -13.45 -5.19
C PRO A 69 -13.23 -14.40 -5.37
N GLU A 70 -13.20 -15.47 -4.60
CA GLU A 70 -12.26 -16.57 -4.82
C GLU A 70 -12.46 -17.18 -6.21
N LYS A 71 -11.42 -17.83 -6.75
CA LYS A 71 -11.47 -18.38 -8.11
C LYS A 71 -12.69 -19.28 -8.38
N LYS A 72 -13.06 -20.13 -7.39
CA LYS A 72 -14.22 -21.03 -7.52
C LYS A 72 -15.55 -20.26 -7.53
N GLU A 73 -15.60 -19.16 -6.80
CA GLU A 73 -16.75 -18.27 -6.75
C GLU A 73 -16.87 -17.48 -8.06
N LEU A 74 -15.74 -16.97 -8.62
CA LEU A 74 -15.72 -16.32 -9.94
C LEU A 74 -16.28 -17.24 -11.03
N ASP A 75 -15.91 -18.52 -11.01
CA ASP A 75 -16.46 -19.52 -11.95
C ASP A 75 -17.99 -19.69 -11.78
N ALA A 76 -18.49 -19.56 -10.56
CA ALA A 76 -19.93 -19.61 -10.28
C ALA A 76 -20.64 -18.31 -10.73
N TYR A 77 -20.04 -17.13 -10.51
CA TYR A 77 -20.54 -15.86 -11.03
C TYR A 77 -20.69 -15.88 -12.55
N ASP A 78 -19.67 -16.36 -13.27
CA ASP A 78 -19.71 -16.53 -14.73
C ASP A 78 -20.81 -17.48 -15.18
N LYS A 79 -20.86 -18.68 -14.59
CA LYS A 79 -21.80 -19.74 -14.96
C LYS A 79 -23.26 -19.33 -14.73
N THR A 80 -23.53 -18.64 -13.62
CA THR A 80 -24.88 -18.23 -13.26
C THR A 80 -25.25 -16.87 -13.83
N LYS A 81 -24.31 -16.16 -14.44
CA LYS A 81 -24.47 -14.76 -14.88
C LYS A 81 -24.95 -13.83 -13.75
N THR A 82 -24.62 -14.14 -12.51
CA THR A 82 -24.93 -13.31 -11.36
C THR A 82 -23.99 -12.10 -11.37
N PRO A 83 -24.46 -10.86 -11.15
CA PRO A 83 -23.55 -9.72 -10.98
C PRO A 83 -22.82 -9.81 -9.64
N LEU A 84 -21.61 -9.23 -9.57
CA LEU A 84 -20.88 -9.08 -8.31
C LEU A 84 -21.69 -8.23 -7.32
N MET A 85 -21.75 -8.67 -6.05
CA MET A 85 -22.65 -8.15 -5.03
C MET A 85 -21.89 -7.73 -3.77
N SER A 86 -22.47 -6.81 -3.00
CA SER A 86 -21.99 -6.41 -1.67
C SER A 86 -22.17 -7.50 -0.62
N VAL A 87 -21.39 -7.40 0.46
CA VAL A 87 -21.46 -8.31 1.60
C VAL A 87 -22.72 -8.06 2.43
N GLU A 88 -23.08 -6.80 2.67
CA GLU A 88 -24.14 -6.40 3.59
C GLU A 88 -25.53 -6.81 3.11
N THR A 89 -25.95 -6.30 1.96
CA THR A 89 -27.30 -6.50 1.44
C THR A 89 -27.38 -7.36 0.18
N GLN A 90 -26.25 -7.87 -0.31
CA GLN A 90 -26.12 -8.58 -1.59
C GLN A 90 -26.65 -7.76 -2.77
N ARG A 91 -26.48 -6.42 -2.69
CA ARG A 91 -26.80 -5.48 -3.77
C ARG A 91 -25.80 -5.65 -4.92
N PRO A 92 -26.28 -5.79 -6.17
CA PRO A 92 -25.41 -5.78 -7.36
C PRO A 92 -24.61 -4.48 -7.50
N MET A 93 -23.33 -4.56 -7.89
CA MET A 93 -22.44 -3.40 -8.01
C MET A 93 -23.00 -2.27 -8.89
N HIS A 94 -23.63 -2.60 -10.02
CA HIS A 94 -24.23 -1.61 -10.93
C HIS A 94 -25.45 -0.88 -10.36
N GLN A 95 -25.96 -1.27 -9.18
CA GLN A 95 -27.10 -0.63 -8.51
C GLN A 95 -26.68 0.37 -7.43
N PHE A 96 -25.40 0.61 -7.29
CA PHE A 96 -24.87 1.68 -6.44
C PHE A 96 -24.79 3.00 -7.22
N ASP A 97 -24.82 4.10 -6.51
CA ASP A 97 -24.66 5.43 -7.08
C ASP A 97 -23.19 5.76 -7.31
N VAL A 98 -22.33 5.27 -6.40
CA VAL A 98 -20.88 5.42 -6.43
C VAL A 98 -20.22 4.08 -6.17
N VAL A 99 -19.17 3.77 -6.94
CA VAL A 99 -18.29 2.63 -6.75
C VAL A 99 -16.89 3.17 -6.42
N ALA A 100 -16.42 2.98 -5.20
CA ALA A 100 -15.17 3.54 -4.68
C ALA A 100 -14.13 2.43 -4.49
N PHE A 101 -13.10 2.40 -5.33
CA PHE A 101 -12.00 1.44 -5.20
C PHE A 101 -10.94 1.92 -4.20
N ASP A 102 -10.57 1.05 -3.25
CA ASP A 102 -9.38 1.22 -2.39
C ASP A 102 -8.24 0.38 -2.97
N VAL A 103 -7.23 1.04 -3.57
CA VAL A 103 -6.16 0.39 -4.32
C VAL A 103 -4.83 0.56 -3.62
N THR A 104 -4.35 -0.52 -3.00
CA THR A 104 -3.17 -0.49 -2.12
C THR A 104 -1.93 -1.19 -2.69
N PHE A 105 -2.09 -1.99 -3.73
CA PHE A 105 -1.02 -2.77 -4.33
C PHE A 105 -1.13 -2.80 -5.86
N GLU A 106 -0.05 -2.60 -6.58
CA GLU A 106 -0.06 -2.46 -8.04
C GLU A 106 -0.58 -3.73 -8.77
N MET A 107 -0.32 -4.93 -8.22
CA MET A 107 -0.81 -6.16 -8.84
C MET A 107 -2.34 -6.29 -8.81
N ASP A 108 -3.01 -5.53 -7.96
CA ASP A 108 -4.47 -5.50 -7.88
C ASP A 108 -5.11 -4.71 -9.06
N TYR A 109 -4.32 -3.97 -9.85
CA TYR A 109 -4.83 -3.30 -11.06
C TYR A 109 -5.49 -4.27 -12.04
N PHE A 110 -5.04 -5.51 -12.12
CA PHE A 110 -5.67 -6.56 -12.95
C PHE A 110 -7.09 -6.89 -12.50
N HIS A 111 -7.40 -6.67 -11.24
CA HIS A 111 -8.68 -7.02 -10.65
C HIS A 111 -9.74 -5.93 -10.84
N ILE A 112 -9.33 -4.67 -11.03
CA ILE A 112 -10.27 -3.54 -11.22
C ILE A 112 -11.18 -3.77 -12.44
N PRO A 113 -10.66 -3.95 -13.68
CA PRO A 113 -11.51 -4.18 -14.85
C PRO A 113 -12.26 -5.52 -14.77
N LEU A 114 -11.69 -6.54 -14.10
CA LEU A 114 -12.36 -7.81 -13.84
C LEU A 114 -13.61 -7.63 -12.97
N MET A 115 -13.48 -6.88 -11.87
CA MET A 115 -14.59 -6.62 -10.93
C MET A 115 -15.67 -5.73 -11.53
N LEU A 116 -15.29 -4.67 -12.27
CA LEU A 116 -16.23 -3.83 -13.02
C LEU A 116 -17.07 -4.67 -13.99
N ARG A 117 -16.43 -5.53 -14.78
CA ARG A 117 -17.10 -6.43 -15.71
C ARG A 117 -18.08 -7.36 -15.02
N HIS A 118 -17.65 -8.04 -13.94
CA HIS A 118 -18.51 -8.92 -13.16
C HIS A 118 -19.61 -8.15 -12.42
N GLY A 119 -19.35 -6.89 -12.03
CA GLY A 119 -20.32 -5.98 -11.44
C GLY A 119 -21.33 -5.41 -12.44
N ARG A 120 -21.18 -5.69 -13.74
CA ARG A 120 -21.96 -5.10 -14.86
C ARG A 120 -21.86 -3.59 -14.94
N VAL A 121 -20.70 -3.04 -14.57
CA VAL A 121 -20.35 -1.64 -14.77
C VAL A 121 -19.43 -1.59 -16.01
N PRO A 122 -19.68 -0.70 -16.98
CA PRO A 122 -18.79 -0.57 -18.13
C PRO A 122 -17.36 -0.31 -17.68
N VAL A 123 -16.40 -1.12 -18.21
CA VAL A 123 -15.00 -1.11 -17.75
C VAL A 123 -14.34 0.24 -18.01
N MET A 124 -14.44 0.73 -19.25
CA MET A 124 -13.87 2.02 -19.64
C MET A 124 -14.79 3.17 -19.23
N SER A 125 -14.24 4.19 -18.61
CA SER A 125 -15.01 5.36 -18.13
C SER A 125 -15.71 6.12 -19.26
N GLU A 126 -15.07 6.19 -20.43
CA GLU A 126 -15.55 6.91 -21.62
C GLU A 126 -16.86 6.39 -22.22
N VAL A 127 -17.23 5.12 -21.91
CA VAL A 127 -18.49 4.53 -22.42
C VAL A 127 -19.60 4.50 -21.40
N ARG A 128 -19.38 5.02 -20.17
CA ARG A 128 -20.41 5.12 -19.12
C ARG A 128 -21.40 6.23 -19.40
N THR A 129 -22.64 5.97 -19.01
CA THR A 129 -23.78 6.86 -19.19
C THR A 129 -24.28 7.39 -17.85
N GLY A 130 -25.30 8.24 -17.85
CA GLY A 130 -25.95 8.74 -16.63
C GLY A 130 -26.65 7.67 -15.79
N PHE A 131 -26.81 6.45 -16.33
CA PHE A 131 -27.40 5.31 -15.60
C PHE A 131 -26.35 4.45 -14.89
N ASP A 132 -25.07 4.64 -15.21
CA ASP A 132 -23.98 3.90 -14.60
C ASP A 132 -23.45 4.61 -13.33
N PRO A 133 -22.96 3.88 -12.33
CA PRO A 133 -22.36 4.49 -11.15
C PRO A 133 -21.17 5.40 -11.51
N ILE A 134 -20.94 6.44 -10.72
CA ILE A 134 -19.66 7.16 -10.76
C ILE A 134 -18.62 6.28 -10.07
N VAL A 135 -17.50 6.03 -10.76
CA VAL A 135 -16.42 5.19 -10.25
C VAL A 135 -15.26 6.06 -9.78
N ILE A 136 -14.98 6.02 -8.49
CA ILE A 136 -13.86 6.75 -7.89
C ILE A 136 -12.82 5.77 -7.36
N ALA A 137 -11.59 6.24 -7.16
CA ALA A 137 -10.55 5.44 -6.52
C ALA A 137 -9.70 6.28 -5.56
N GLY A 138 -9.20 5.62 -4.53
CA GLY A 138 -8.26 6.15 -3.56
C GLY A 138 -7.22 5.11 -3.15
N GLY A 139 -6.51 5.41 -2.09
CA GLY A 139 -5.45 4.55 -1.54
C GLY A 139 -4.05 4.87 -2.08
N PRO A 140 -3.03 4.16 -1.58
CA PRO A 140 -1.64 4.44 -1.91
C PRO A 140 -1.34 4.46 -3.42
N CYS A 141 -1.83 3.47 -4.18
CA CYS A 141 -1.57 3.38 -5.62
C CYS A 141 -2.17 4.55 -6.41
N ALA A 142 -3.37 5.00 -6.05
CA ALA A 142 -3.99 6.18 -6.62
C ALA A 142 -3.16 7.45 -6.34
N THR A 143 -2.59 7.53 -5.12
CA THR A 143 -1.75 8.67 -4.70
C THR A 143 -0.41 8.69 -5.43
N PHE A 144 0.19 7.54 -5.75
CA PHE A 144 1.54 7.50 -6.32
C PHE A 144 1.55 7.63 -7.83
N ASN A 145 0.72 6.85 -8.50
CA ASN A 145 0.58 6.86 -9.95
C ASN A 145 -0.79 6.31 -10.36
N PRO A 146 -1.80 7.14 -10.53
CA PRO A 146 -3.14 6.72 -10.96
C PRO A 146 -3.20 6.29 -12.43
N GLU A 147 -2.24 6.71 -13.25
CA GLU A 147 -2.30 6.61 -14.70
C GLU A 147 -2.48 5.18 -15.26
N PRO A 148 -1.84 4.13 -14.73
CA PRO A 148 -2.01 2.77 -15.26
C PRO A 148 -3.46 2.26 -15.31
N PHE A 149 -4.34 2.78 -14.44
CA PHE A 149 -5.74 2.37 -14.37
C PHE A 149 -6.74 3.54 -14.49
N ALA A 150 -6.24 4.71 -14.95
CA ALA A 150 -7.04 5.93 -15.08
C ALA A 150 -8.23 5.78 -16.03
N ASP A 151 -8.11 4.97 -17.09
CA ASP A 151 -9.20 4.74 -18.04
C ASP A 151 -10.45 4.06 -17.40
N PHE A 152 -10.31 3.48 -16.21
CA PHE A 152 -11.40 2.82 -15.50
C PHE A 152 -12.10 3.72 -14.48
N ILE A 153 -11.52 4.86 -14.13
CA ILE A 153 -11.87 5.68 -12.98
C ILE A 153 -12.33 7.05 -13.45
N ASP A 154 -13.44 7.52 -12.91
CA ASP A 154 -13.98 8.85 -13.22
C ASP A 154 -13.26 9.95 -12.42
N ALA A 155 -12.89 9.67 -11.15
CA ALA A 155 -12.12 10.59 -10.32
C ALA A 155 -11.27 9.85 -9.28
N PHE A 156 -10.08 10.38 -8.99
CA PHE A 156 -9.18 9.88 -7.95
C PHE A 156 -9.11 10.84 -6.77
N ILE A 157 -9.05 10.27 -5.57
CA ILE A 157 -8.66 10.99 -4.36
C ILE A 157 -7.16 10.79 -4.16
N ILE A 158 -6.40 11.88 -4.22
CA ILE A 158 -4.94 11.89 -4.09
C ILE A 158 -4.57 12.24 -2.65
N GLY A 159 -3.94 11.32 -1.95
CA GLY A 159 -3.58 11.46 -0.54
C GLY A 159 -4.46 10.65 0.39
N GLU A 160 -4.80 11.25 1.53
CA GLU A 160 -5.61 10.62 2.58
C GLU A 160 -7.11 10.81 2.28
N GLY A 161 -7.89 9.76 2.52
CA GLY A 161 -9.31 9.76 2.11
C GLY A 161 -10.25 10.41 3.10
N GLU A 162 -9.83 10.54 4.37
CA GLU A 162 -10.66 11.13 5.43
C GLU A 162 -11.00 12.59 5.10
N GLY A 163 -12.18 13.02 5.42
CA GLY A 163 -12.73 14.35 5.13
C GLY A 163 -13.06 14.56 3.64
N ILE A 164 -12.15 14.27 2.74
CA ILE A 164 -12.33 14.51 1.31
C ILE A 164 -13.32 13.54 0.65
N VAL A 165 -13.40 12.29 1.10
CA VAL A 165 -14.33 11.32 0.52
C VAL A 165 -15.78 11.79 0.69
N THR A 166 -16.12 12.34 1.83
CA THR A 166 -17.46 12.89 2.09
C THR A 166 -17.75 14.13 1.25
N ALA A 167 -16.75 14.99 1.02
CA ALA A 167 -16.88 16.15 0.13
C ALA A 167 -17.13 15.73 -1.33
N VAL A 168 -16.44 14.69 -1.81
CA VAL A 168 -16.66 14.12 -3.15
C VAL A 168 -18.09 13.54 -3.26
N LEU A 169 -18.50 12.74 -2.28
CA LEU A 169 -19.85 12.13 -2.26
C LEU A 169 -20.95 13.18 -2.21
N GLU A 170 -20.78 14.21 -1.39
CA GLU A 170 -21.72 15.33 -1.31
C GLU A 170 -21.80 16.12 -2.63
N ARG A 171 -20.67 16.34 -3.33
CA ARG A 171 -20.67 16.99 -4.65
C ARG A 171 -21.43 16.16 -5.69
N ILE A 172 -21.24 14.83 -5.68
CA ILE A 172 -21.98 13.90 -6.57
C ILE A 172 -23.49 13.94 -6.26
N ARG A 173 -23.85 13.90 -4.99
CA ARG A 173 -25.25 13.96 -4.54
C ARG A 173 -25.93 15.24 -5.01
N ARG A 174 -25.29 16.40 -4.78
CA ARG A 174 -25.81 17.72 -5.23
C ARG A 174 -25.95 17.82 -6.74
N GLY A 175 -25.02 17.25 -7.50
CA GLY A 175 -25.13 17.19 -8.96
C GLY A 175 -26.41 16.50 -9.40
N ARG A 176 -26.74 15.38 -8.77
CA ARG A 176 -27.99 14.66 -9.03
C ARG A 176 -29.24 15.47 -8.64
N GLU A 177 -29.24 16.09 -7.46
CA GLU A 177 -30.35 16.94 -7.00
C GLU A 177 -30.60 18.12 -7.93
N ASN A 178 -29.52 18.72 -8.47
CA ASN A 178 -29.58 19.83 -9.40
C ASN A 178 -29.95 19.39 -10.84
N GLY A 179 -30.01 18.07 -11.11
CA GLY A 179 -30.28 17.54 -12.45
C GLY A 179 -29.07 17.69 -13.40
N GLU A 180 -27.87 17.82 -12.87
CA GLU A 180 -26.62 17.89 -13.67
C GLU A 180 -26.39 16.57 -14.42
N GLY A 181 -25.84 16.67 -15.64
CA GLY A 181 -25.38 15.50 -16.39
C GLY A 181 -24.16 14.83 -15.74
N ARG A 182 -23.91 13.58 -16.14
CA ARG A 182 -22.74 12.82 -15.65
C ARG A 182 -21.43 13.58 -15.87
N GLU A 183 -21.20 14.06 -17.09
CA GLU A 183 -19.97 14.75 -17.47
C GLU A 183 -19.77 16.05 -16.67
N GLU A 184 -20.83 16.81 -16.46
CA GLU A 184 -20.82 18.04 -15.67
C GLU A 184 -20.51 17.73 -14.19
N THR A 185 -21.16 16.71 -13.62
CA THR A 185 -20.91 16.27 -12.24
C THR A 185 -19.45 15.84 -12.06
N ILE A 186 -18.90 15.03 -12.99
CA ILE A 186 -17.53 14.54 -12.94
C ILE A 186 -16.53 15.69 -13.07
N ALA A 187 -16.73 16.58 -14.06
CA ALA A 187 -15.84 17.74 -14.27
C ALA A 187 -15.78 18.64 -13.04
N ALA A 188 -16.92 18.82 -12.35
CA ALA A 188 -16.98 19.65 -11.15
C ALA A 188 -16.24 19.04 -9.94
N LEU A 189 -15.97 17.73 -9.92
CA LEU A 189 -15.13 17.12 -8.89
C LEU A 189 -13.70 17.63 -8.93
N ALA A 190 -13.19 18.06 -10.09
CA ALA A 190 -11.85 18.62 -10.23
C ALA A 190 -11.66 19.95 -9.47
N GLN A 191 -12.73 20.57 -9.00
CA GLN A 191 -12.67 21.80 -8.17
C GLN A 191 -12.44 21.50 -6.68
N ILE A 192 -12.47 20.22 -6.28
CA ILE A 192 -12.16 19.79 -4.91
C ILE A 192 -10.64 19.56 -4.82
N ASP A 193 -9.98 20.28 -3.92
CA ASP A 193 -8.54 20.11 -3.68
C ASP A 193 -8.22 18.64 -3.33
N GLY A 194 -7.26 18.05 -4.06
CA GLY A 194 -6.89 16.63 -3.89
C GLY A 194 -7.66 15.66 -4.78
N VAL A 195 -8.55 16.14 -5.65
CA VAL A 195 -9.26 15.29 -6.61
C VAL A 195 -8.67 15.42 -8.01
N TYR A 196 -8.28 14.28 -8.59
CA TYR A 196 -7.81 14.15 -9.97
C TYR A 196 -8.91 13.55 -10.84
N VAL A 197 -9.28 14.24 -11.93
CA VAL A 197 -10.32 13.80 -12.89
C VAL A 197 -9.65 13.49 -14.23
N PRO A 198 -9.34 12.21 -14.56
CA PRO A 198 -8.50 11.84 -15.69
C PRO A 198 -8.97 12.32 -17.06
N VAL A 199 -10.28 12.41 -17.28
CA VAL A 199 -10.85 12.84 -18.58
C VAL A 199 -10.46 14.27 -18.95
N LEU A 200 -10.05 15.09 -17.97
CA LEU A 200 -9.61 16.48 -18.18
C LEU A 200 -8.11 16.59 -18.57
N TYR A 201 -7.40 15.46 -18.65
CA TYR A 201 -5.95 15.42 -18.92
C TYR A 201 -5.67 14.43 -20.05
N THR A 202 -5.33 14.93 -21.24
CA THR A 202 -5.00 14.10 -22.40
C THR A 202 -3.49 13.85 -22.46
N PRO A 203 -3.03 12.59 -22.28
CA PRO A 203 -1.61 12.27 -22.32
C PRO A 203 -0.97 12.58 -23.68
N GLN A 204 0.23 13.16 -23.65
CA GLN A 204 1.01 13.49 -24.84
C GLN A 204 2.27 12.61 -24.90
N TYR A 205 2.65 12.21 -26.11
CA TYR A 205 3.78 11.33 -26.37
C TYR A 205 4.66 11.90 -27.47
N ASP A 206 5.97 11.73 -27.37
CA ASP A 206 6.93 12.07 -28.42
C ASP A 206 6.96 11.04 -29.57
N ASP A 207 7.79 11.29 -30.59
CA ASP A 207 7.97 10.41 -31.74
C ASP A 207 8.49 9.00 -31.35
N ASN A 208 9.17 8.89 -30.22
CA ASN A 208 9.66 7.63 -29.64
C ASN A 208 8.61 6.95 -28.75
N LYS A 209 7.41 7.51 -28.67
CA LYS A 209 6.31 7.05 -27.81
C LYS A 209 6.61 7.19 -26.31
N HIS A 210 7.54 8.04 -25.90
CA HIS A 210 7.72 8.37 -24.48
C HIS A 210 6.68 9.39 -24.08
N PHE A 211 6.18 9.25 -22.85
CA PHE A 211 5.27 10.19 -22.25
C PHE A 211 5.99 11.53 -22.00
N VAL A 212 5.39 12.63 -22.40
CA VAL A 212 6.00 13.98 -22.31
C VAL A 212 5.14 15.03 -21.60
N GLY A 213 3.91 14.67 -21.21
CA GLY A 213 3.03 15.59 -20.49
C GLY A 213 1.56 15.38 -20.77
N TYR A 214 0.76 16.36 -20.38
CA TYR A 214 -0.68 16.39 -20.61
C TYR A 214 -1.09 17.66 -21.34
N ASP A 215 -2.05 17.52 -22.25
CA ASP A 215 -2.93 18.61 -22.65
C ASP A 215 -4.08 18.64 -21.63
N ILE A 216 -4.20 19.78 -20.93
CA ILE A 216 -5.10 19.93 -19.77
C ILE A 216 -6.27 20.79 -20.19
N ALA A 217 -7.49 20.30 -19.98
CA ALA A 217 -8.72 21.00 -20.31
C ALA A 217 -8.83 22.34 -19.53
N ASP A 218 -9.46 23.32 -20.15
CA ASP A 218 -9.69 24.64 -19.54
C ASP A 218 -10.44 24.51 -18.21
N GLY A 219 -9.95 25.20 -17.19
CA GLY A 219 -10.52 25.17 -15.83
C GLY A 219 -10.08 23.99 -14.96
N ALA A 220 -9.38 23.00 -15.52
CA ALA A 220 -8.80 21.94 -14.70
C ALA A 220 -7.49 22.38 -14.00
N PRO A 221 -7.22 21.95 -12.77
CA PRO A 221 -6.00 22.32 -12.05
C PRO A 221 -4.76 21.72 -12.72
N LYS A 222 -3.72 22.52 -12.95
CA LYS A 222 -2.46 22.02 -13.53
C LYS A 222 -1.69 21.10 -12.60
N ILE A 223 -1.84 21.29 -11.32
CA ILE A 223 -1.18 20.53 -10.25
C ILE A 223 -2.24 20.14 -9.22
N ILE A 224 -2.28 18.87 -8.89
CA ILE A 224 -3.19 18.33 -7.89
C ILE A 224 -2.40 18.06 -6.62
N ARG A 225 -2.71 18.79 -5.56
CA ARG A 225 -2.09 18.62 -4.26
C ARG A 225 -2.75 17.45 -3.53
N ARG A 226 -1.92 16.60 -2.93
CA ARG A 226 -2.45 15.54 -2.10
C ARG A 226 -3.24 16.09 -0.92
N HIS A 227 -4.37 15.46 -0.62
CA HIS A 227 -5.10 15.71 0.63
C HIS A 227 -4.32 15.18 1.84
N PHE A 228 -4.45 15.89 2.96
CA PHE A 228 -3.72 15.60 4.19
C PHE A 228 -4.62 15.86 5.40
N GLU A 229 -4.73 14.90 6.30
CA GLU A 229 -5.61 14.96 7.45
C GLU A 229 -4.86 14.81 8.78
N PRO A 230 -5.17 15.59 9.84
CA PRO A 230 -4.65 15.37 11.18
C PRO A 230 -5.09 14.02 11.75
N LEU A 231 -4.21 13.33 12.51
CA LEU A 231 -4.56 12.07 13.18
C LEU A 231 -5.17 12.31 14.57
N THR A 232 -6.31 12.97 14.63
CA THR A 232 -6.93 13.39 15.91
C THR A 232 -7.98 12.39 16.42
N SER A 233 -8.44 11.44 15.60
CA SER A 233 -9.45 10.46 15.99
C SER A 233 -9.41 9.23 15.10
N GLY A 234 -10.00 8.12 15.52
CA GLY A 234 -10.18 6.90 14.73
C GLY A 234 -8.87 6.18 14.40
N GLY A 235 -8.85 5.43 13.29
CA GLY A 235 -7.67 4.68 12.83
C GLY A 235 -7.57 3.32 13.52
N GLU A 236 -8.67 2.61 13.62
CA GLU A 236 -8.72 1.29 14.23
C GLU A 236 -9.74 0.37 13.53
N THR A 237 -9.66 -0.94 13.81
CA THR A 237 -10.63 -1.93 13.34
C THR A 237 -12.06 -1.51 13.72
N VAL A 238 -12.95 -1.42 12.73
CA VAL A 238 -14.38 -1.10 12.96
C VAL A 238 -15.27 -2.32 12.81
N ILE A 239 -14.79 -3.35 12.11
CA ILE A 239 -15.45 -4.64 11.93
C ILE A 239 -14.49 -5.73 12.32
N ALA A 240 -14.78 -6.47 13.37
CA ALA A 240 -14.03 -7.63 13.78
C ALA A 240 -14.62 -8.88 13.10
N THR A 241 -13.76 -9.69 12.46
CA THR A 241 -14.13 -10.95 11.80
C THR A 241 -13.02 -11.97 11.98
N ASN A 242 -13.35 -13.27 11.90
CA ASN A 242 -12.37 -14.34 11.91
C ASN A 242 -11.80 -14.64 10.51
N PHE A 243 -12.45 -14.14 9.45
CA PHE A 243 -12.06 -14.35 8.05
C PHE A 243 -11.11 -13.26 7.54
N THR A 244 -10.04 -12.98 8.27
CA THR A 244 -8.98 -12.03 7.91
C THR A 244 -7.62 -12.58 8.32
N GLU A 245 -6.54 -12.10 7.71
CA GLU A 245 -5.17 -12.46 8.10
C GLU A 245 -4.89 -12.15 9.58
N PHE A 246 -5.57 -11.14 10.11
CA PHE A 246 -5.46 -10.68 11.49
C PHE A 246 -6.70 -11.03 12.34
N GLY A 247 -7.43 -12.14 12.04
CA GLY A 247 -8.72 -12.47 12.65
C GLY A 247 -8.77 -12.51 14.18
N ALA A 248 -7.63 -12.75 14.83
CA ALA A 248 -7.50 -12.66 16.28
C ALA A 248 -7.10 -11.26 16.77
N MET A 249 -6.94 -10.26 15.88
CA MET A 249 -6.40 -8.95 16.23
C MET A 249 -7.43 -7.83 16.02
N TYR A 250 -7.33 -6.84 16.89
CA TYR A 250 -7.90 -5.52 16.74
C TYR A 250 -6.76 -4.56 16.38
N ILE A 251 -6.77 -4.05 15.15
CA ILE A 251 -5.69 -3.21 14.63
C ILE A 251 -5.91 -1.77 15.05
N ILE A 252 -4.84 -1.11 15.50
CA ILE A 252 -4.82 0.30 15.89
C ILE A 252 -3.68 0.99 15.13
N GLU A 253 -3.99 2.06 14.40
CA GLU A 253 -2.98 2.90 13.75
C GLU A 253 -2.31 3.80 14.78
N VAL A 254 -1.03 3.57 15.04
CA VAL A 254 -0.23 4.34 15.99
C VAL A 254 0.33 5.61 15.35
N ALA A 255 0.75 5.50 14.08
CA ALA A 255 1.41 6.58 13.36
C ALA A 255 1.19 6.46 11.85
N ARG A 256 1.19 7.60 11.14
CA ARG A 256 1.11 7.67 9.69
C ARG A 256 2.27 8.49 9.12
N GLY A 257 2.87 8.00 8.01
CA GLY A 257 4.09 8.56 7.44
C GLY A 257 5.35 8.14 8.18
N CYS A 258 6.51 8.53 7.65
CA CYS A 258 7.81 8.17 8.22
C CYS A 258 8.80 9.34 8.10
N GLY A 259 9.53 9.62 9.18
CA GLY A 259 10.55 10.66 9.24
C GLY A 259 11.95 10.24 8.84
N ARG A 260 12.17 8.98 8.43
CA ARG A 260 13.51 8.39 8.29
C ARG A 260 14.23 8.64 6.96
N HIS A 261 13.55 9.14 5.94
CA HIS A 261 14.15 9.48 4.62
C HIS A 261 14.85 8.32 3.89
N CYS A 262 14.41 7.06 4.07
CA CYS A 262 14.91 5.96 3.24
C CYS A 262 14.58 6.24 1.77
N ARG A 263 15.60 6.31 0.89
CA ARG A 263 15.49 6.84 -0.47
C ARG A 263 14.69 5.97 -1.45
N PHE A 264 14.34 4.78 -1.06
CA PHE A 264 13.48 3.86 -1.83
C PHE A 264 12.02 3.84 -1.38
N CYS A 265 11.70 4.42 -0.22
CA CYS A 265 10.44 4.15 0.48
C CYS A 265 9.44 5.29 0.32
N MET A 266 8.30 5.02 -0.32
CA MET A 266 7.22 5.98 -0.53
C MET A 266 6.65 6.56 0.77
N ALA A 267 6.58 5.77 1.85
CA ALA A 267 6.06 6.23 3.14
C ALA A 267 6.85 7.43 3.70
N GLY A 268 8.13 7.53 3.37
CA GLY A 268 9.00 8.64 3.75
C GLY A 268 8.84 9.90 2.89
N TYR A 269 8.02 9.89 1.84
CA TYR A 269 7.85 11.02 0.92
C TYR A 269 6.39 11.38 0.69
N CYS A 270 5.53 10.40 0.43
CA CYS A 270 4.12 10.65 0.10
C CYS A 270 3.24 10.92 1.31
N PHE A 271 3.59 10.41 2.49
CA PHE A 271 2.79 10.59 3.72
C PHE A 271 3.46 11.51 4.74
N ARG A 272 4.20 12.52 4.28
CA ARG A 272 4.75 13.58 5.13
C ARG A 272 3.66 14.59 5.48
N VAL A 273 3.64 15.17 6.64
CA VAL A 273 4.54 15.09 7.81
C VAL A 273 4.29 13.75 8.52
N PRO A 274 5.33 13.10 9.10
CA PRO A 274 5.07 11.98 10.02
C PRO A 274 4.25 12.47 11.20
N ARG A 275 3.17 11.76 11.53
CA ARG A 275 2.24 12.08 12.60
C ARG A 275 2.04 10.86 13.48
N VAL A 276 1.83 11.09 14.74
CA VAL A 276 1.51 10.07 15.73
C VAL A 276 0.13 10.35 16.34
N ARG A 277 -0.57 9.31 16.76
CA ARG A 277 -1.80 9.49 17.54
C ARG A 277 -1.46 9.73 19.00
N PRO A 278 -2.22 10.60 19.69
CA PRO A 278 -2.10 10.78 21.13
C PRO A 278 -2.26 9.46 21.90
N LEU A 279 -1.49 9.30 22.97
CA LEU A 279 -1.46 8.05 23.74
C LEU A 279 -2.81 7.70 24.39
N ASP A 280 -3.58 8.68 24.83
CA ASP A 280 -4.92 8.49 25.38
C ASP A 280 -5.89 7.88 24.37
N ILE A 281 -5.87 8.34 23.12
CA ILE A 281 -6.66 7.77 22.01
C ILE A 281 -6.25 6.31 21.75
N LEU A 282 -4.94 6.01 21.78
CA LEU A 282 -4.45 4.65 21.62
C LEU A 282 -4.88 3.74 22.78
N LYS A 283 -4.85 4.24 24.02
CA LYS A 283 -5.34 3.51 25.21
C LYS A 283 -6.83 3.19 25.10
N GLU A 284 -7.65 4.13 24.62
CA GLU A 284 -9.07 3.86 24.35
C GLU A 284 -9.27 2.74 23.31
N GLY A 285 -8.43 2.73 22.25
CA GLY A 285 -8.43 1.64 21.26
C GLY A 285 -8.08 0.28 21.89
N VAL A 286 -7.09 0.25 22.79
CA VAL A 286 -6.73 -0.94 23.58
C VAL A 286 -7.91 -1.40 24.44
N ASP A 287 -8.62 -0.48 25.10
CA ASP A 287 -9.81 -0.81 25.92
C ASP A 287 -10.95 -1.39 25.09
N ARG A 288 -11.10 -0.94 23.84
CA ARG A 288 -12.06 -1.53 22.89
C ARG A 288 -11.64 -2.95 22.48
N ALA A 289 -10.37 -3.16 22.19
CA ALA A 289 -9.82 -4.48 21.88
C ALA A 289 -10.01 -5.47 23.03
N GLU A 290 -9.81 -5.03 24.28
CA GLU A 290 -10.02 -5.81 25.52
C GLU A 290 -11.48 -6.29 25.62
N LYS A 291 -12.45 -5.39 25.44
CA LYS A 291 -13.89 -5.72 25.47
C LYS A 291 -14.29 -6.76 24.42
N LEU A 292 -13.60 -6.78 23.27
CA LEU A 292 -13.82 -7.74 22.20
C LEU A 292 -13.02 -9.04 22.38
N GLY A 293 -12.19 -9.14 23.43
CA GLY A 293 -11.31 -10.28 23.65
C GLY A 293 -10.27 -10.50 22.55
N LYS A 294 -9.88 -9.43 21.85
CA LYS A 294 -8.95 -9.48 20.71
C LYS A 294 -7.54 -9.07 21.12
N LYS A 295 -6.55 -9.65 20.46
CA LYS A 295 -5.15 -9.22 20.52
C LYS A 295 -5.00 -7.86 19.84
N VAL A 296 -4.17 -6.96 20.35
CA VAL A 296 -3.88 -5.66 19.73
C VAL A 296 -2.88 -5.82 18.58
N GLY A 297 -3.21 -5.28 17.41
CA GLY A 297 -2.29 -5.14 16.27
C GLY A 297 -1.84 -3.68 16.14
N LEU A 298 -0.59 -3.36 16.46
CA LEU A 298 -0.06 -2.01 16.30
C LEU A 298 0.40 -1.79 14.85
N MET A 299 -0.19 -0.80 14.17
CA MET A 299 0.10 -0.47 12.77
C MET A 299 0.75 0.92 12.65
N GLY A 300 1.78 1.00 11.81
CA GLY A 300 2.50 2.24 11.50
C GLY A 300 3.79 1.94 10.75
N ALA A 301 4.36 2.95 10.09
CA ALA A 301 5.58 2.78 9.28
C ALA A 301 6.83 2.47 10.12
N ALA A 302 6.86 2.89 11.39
CA ALA A 302 7.98 2.66 12.30
C ALA A 302 7.43 2.71 13.75
N ILE A 303 6.85 1.62 14.22
CA ILE A 303 6.22 1.54 15.56
C ILE A 303 7.22 1.85 16.68
N SER A 304 8.44 1.33 16.58
CA SER A 304 9.51 1.59 17.55
C SER A 304 10.00 3.05 17.58
N ASP A 305 9.59 3.90 16.65
CA ASP A 305 9.86 5.34 16.66
C ASP A 305 8.77 6.16 17.36
N TYR A 306 7.68 5.52 17.80
CA TYR A 306 6.63 6.20 18.54
C TYR A 306 7.18 6.67 19.90
N PRO A 307 7.10 7.97 20.23
CA PRO A 307 7.77 8.51 21.43
C PRO A 307 7.38 7.83 22.74
N GLU A 308 6.11 7.42 22.86
CA GLU A 308 5.54 6.83 24.08
C GLU A 308 5.31 5.31 23.90
N VAL A 309 6.14 4.64 23.05
CA VAL A 309 5.96 3.22 22.74
C VAL A 309 6.05 2.33 23.98
N ASP A 310 6.96 2.61 24.88
CA ASP A 310 7.15 1.81 26.09
C ASP A 310 5.96 1.95 27.05
N GLU A 311 5.37 3.15 27.14
CA GLU A 311 4.16 3.38 27.93
C GLU A 311 2.95 2.66 27.32
N LEU A 312 2.78 2.74 26.00
CA LEU A 312 1.71 2.05 25.29
C LEU A 312 1.79 0.53 25.50
N VAL A 313 2.97 -0.09 25.28
CA VAL A 313 3.11 -1.55 25.44
C VAL A 313 2.98 -1.96 26.90
N THR A 314 3.43 -1.13 27.86
CA THR A 314 3.23 -1.37 29.29
C THR A 314 1.74 -1.33 29.65
N TYR A 315 0.97 -0.40 29.08
CA TYR A 315 -0.48 -0.33 29.27
C TYR A 315 -1.18 -1.58 28.74
N ILE A 316 -0.84 -2.04 27.54
CA ILE A 316 -1.38 -3.28 26.96
C ILE A 316 -1.10 -4.48 27.89
N ARG A 317 0.15 -4.62 28.35
CA ARG A 317 0.58 -5.70 29.26
C ARG A 317 -0.11 -5.62 30.63
N SER A 318 -0.36 -4.43 31.16
CA SER A 318 -1.05 -4.25 32.45
C SER A 318 -2.49 -4.78 32.45
N LYS A 319 -3.08 -4.96 31.26
CA LYS A 319 -4.42 -5.53 31.05
C LYS A 319 -4.38 -7.03 30.70
N ASP A 320 -3.23 -7.68 30.87
CA ASP A 320 -3.00 -9.09 30.46
C ASP A 320 -3.33 -9.35 28.98
N MET A 321 -3.21 -8.31 28.14
CA MET A 321 -3.48 -8.40 26.70
C MET A 321 -2.21 -8.71 25.92
N ARG A 322 -2.38 -9.37 24.79
CA ARG A 322 -1.33 -9.65 23.80
C ARG A 322 -1.33 -8.59 22.71
N TYR A 323 -0.16 -8.33 22.14
CA TYR A 323 -0.06 -7.47 20.96
C TYR A 323 0.89 -8.01 19.89
N SER A 324 0.86 -7.41 18.73
CA SER A 324 1.75 -7.69 17.61
C SER A 324 2.09 -6.40 16.88
N CYS A 325 3.27 -6.35 16.27
CA CYS A 325 3.63 -5.33 15.29
C CYS A 325 4.37 -5.98 14.12
N ALA A 326 4.16 -5.45 12.90
CA ALA A 326 4.58 -6.12 11.67
C ALA A 326 6.11 -6.11 11.50
N SER A 327 6.76 -4.97 11.70
CA SER A 327 8.20 -4.78 11.55
C SER A 327 8.71 -3.76 12.55
N LEU A 328 9.95 -3.92 12.95
CA LEU A 328 10.62 -3.09 13.94
C LEU A 328 11.93 -2.55 13.36
N ARG A 329 12.31 -1.37 13.78
CA ARG A 329 13.62 -0.83 13.49
C ARG A 329 14.60 -1.24 14.59
N ALA A 330 15.78 -1.73 14.17
CA ALA A 330 16.79 -2.20 15.10
C ALA A 330 17.37 -1.06 15.97
N ASP A 331 17.44 0.16 15.42
CA ASP A 331 18.04 1.34 16.07
C ASP A 331 17.11 2.04 17.10
N SER A 332 15.83 1.66 17.14
CA SER A 332 14.85 2.20 18.10
C SER A 332 14.11 1.11 18.89
N LEU A 333 14.64 -0.13 18.88
CA LEU A 333 14.04 -1.24 19.59
C LEU A 333 14.36 -1.17 21.09
N THR A 334 13.33 -1.30 21.94
CA THR A 334 13.48 -1.31 23.39
C THR A 334 13.25 -2.70 24.00
N GLN A 335 13.75 -2.92 25.22
CA GLN A 335 13.51 -4.18 25.94
C GLN A 335 12.01 -4.35 26.25
N ALA A 336 11.30 -3.28 26.60
CA ALA A 336 9.88 -3.32 26.92
C ALA A 336 9.03 -3.83 25.73
N VAL A 337 9.33 -3.36 24.51
CA VAL A 337 8.68 -3.81 23.28
C VAL A 337 8.98 -5.29 23.03
N VAL A 338 10.22 -5.73 23.17
CA VAL A 338 10.60 -7.13 22.90
C VAL A 338 10.02 -8.08 23.93
N ASP A 339 10.01 -7.72 25.21
CA ASP A 339 9.40 -8.50 26.28
C ASP A 339 7.91 -8.73 26.03
N GLY A 340 7.18 -7.66 25.74
CA GLY A 340 5.75 -7.78 25.49
C GLY A 340 5.42 -8.58 24.22
N LEU A 341 6.25 -8.52 23.18
CA LEU A 341 6.12 -9.38 22.00
C LEU A 341 6.34 -10.86 22.36
N ALA A 342 7.35 -11.17 23.17
CA ALA A 342 7.63 -12.52 23.65
C ALA A 342 6.47 -13.07 24.49
N GLU A 343 5.97 -12.31 25.46
CA GLU A 343 4.78 -12.65 26.27
C GLU A 343 3.54 -12.84 25.39
N SER A 344 3.44 -12.10 24.28
CA SER A 344 2.39 -12.26 23.27
C SER A 344 2.54 -13.53 22.42
N GLY A 345 3.59 -14.33 22.66
CA GLY A 345 3.86 -15.59 21.95
C GLY A 345 4.60 -15.40 20.62
N GLN A 346 5.16 -14.24 20.36
CA GLN A 346 5.96 -14.01 19.15
C GLN A 346 7.30 -14.77 19.25
N LYS A 347 7.60 -15.57 18.23
CA LYS A 347 8.82 -16.40 18.20
C LYS A 347 9.92 -15.86 17.30
N THR A 348 9.58 -14.88 16.47
CA THR A 348 10.48 -14.31 15.46
C THR A 348 10.43 -12.78 15.54
N ILE A 349 11.59 -12.15 15.64
CA ILE A 349 11.69 -10.69 15.44
C ILE A 349 12.06 -10.39 14.01
N THR A 350 11.39 -9.41 13.40
CA THR A 350 11.62 -9.03 12.00
C THR A 350 12.26 -7.65 11.94
N ILE A 351 13.41 -7.56 11.27
CA ILE A 351 14.21 -6.34 11.09
C ILE A 351 14.54 -6.16 9.63
N ALA A 352 14.61 -4.93 9.18
CA ALA A 352 14.87 -4.58 7.80
C ALA A 352 16.17 -3.77 7.64
N PRO A 353 17.37 -4.40 7.60
CA PRO A 353 18.60 -3.71 7.25
C PRO A 353 18.66 -3.31 5.77
N GLU A 354 17.84 -3.96 4.92
CA GLU A 354 17.63 -3.80 3.48
C GLU A 354 18.82 -4.26 2.63
N THR A 355 20.05 -4.15 3.10
CA THR A 355 21.26 -4.58 2.36
C THR A 355 22.35 -5.04 3.30
N GLY A 356 23.33 -5.80 2.76
CA GLY A 356 24.45 -6.37 3.52
C GLY A 356 25.55 -5.38 3.87
N SER A 357 25.84 -4.42 2.98
CA SER A 357 26.95 -3.49 3.14
C SER A 357 26.56 -2.19 3.82
N GLU A 358 27.48 -1.62 4.61
CA GLU A 358 27.27 -0.28 5.20
C GLU A 358 27.26 0.81 4.12
N ARG A 359 28.07 0.65 3.08
CA ARG A 359 28.09 1.54 1.92
C ARG A 359 26.69 1.66 1.33
N LEU A 360 26.09 0.55 0.95
CA LEU A 360 24.79 0.56 0.30
C LEU A 360 23.67 0.98 1.28
N ARG A 361 23.79 0.71 2.60
CA ARG A 361 22.90 1.29 3.60
C ARG A 361 22.96 2.82 3.65
N ARG A 362 24.15 3.44 3.41
CA ARG A 362 24.28 4.90 3.26
C ARG A 362 23.62 5.39 1.98
N VAL A 363 23.83 4.69 0.85
CA VAL A 363 23.17 5.00 -0.43
C VAL A 363 21.65 5.08 -0.26
N ILE A 364 21.05 4.08 0.36
CA ILE A 364 19.59 4.03 0.57
C ILE A 364 19.10 4.83 1.79
N ASN A 365 20.01 5.45 2.54
CA ASN A 365 19.74 6.19 3.79
C ASN A 365 18.99 5.37 4.84
N LYS A 366 19.35 4.09 5.04
CA LYS A 366 18.65 3.23 6.00
C LYS A 366 18.97 3.57 7.46
N GLY A 367 20.20 4.01 7.75
CA GLY A 367 20.61 4.47 9.09
C GLY A 367 20.61 3.35 10.15
N ILE A 368 20.74 2.09 9.74
CA ILE A 368 20.88 0.92 10.64
C ILE A 368 22.30 0.37 10.50
N SER A 369 23.00 0.23 11.62
CA SER A 369 24.33 -0.40 11.69
C SER A 369 24.24 -1.90 12.00
N GLU A 370 25.35 -2.61 11.82
CA GLU A 370 25.44 -4.03 12.23
C GLU A 370 25.35 -4.17 13.75
N GLU A 371 25.82 -3.18 14.52
CA GLU A 371 25.69 -3.16 15.98
C GLU A 371 24.22 -3.09 16.42
N ASN A 372 23.38 -2.34 15.70
CA ASN A 372 21.93 -2.34 15.98
C ASN A 372 21.32 -3.75 15.79
N LEU A 373 21.78 -4.53 14.80
CA LEU A 373 21.31 -5.91 14.61
C LEU A 373 21.78 -6.82 15.76
N ARG A 374 23.02 -6.63 16.25
CA ARG A 374 23.54 -7.35 17.41
C ARG A 374 22.73 -7.05 18.66
N THR A 375 22.45 -5.77 18.92
CA THR A 375 21.59 -5.34 20.03
C THR A 375 20.21 -5.98 19.93
N ALA A 376 19.59 -5.97 18.75
CA ALA A 376 18.28 -6.59 18.54
C ALA A 376 18.30 -8.11 18.84
N ALA A 377 19.38 -8.81 18.46
CA ALA A 377 19.54 -10.23 18.80
C ALA A 377 19.69 -10.46 20.31
N GLN A 378 20.45 -9.59 21.00
CA GLN A 378 20.60 -9.65 22.47
C GLN A 378 19.28 -9.42 23.21
N LEU A 379 18.53 -8.37 22.82
CA LEU A 379 17.21 -8.08 23.39
C LEU A 379 16.25 -9.26 23.18
N SER A 380 16.27 -9.85 21.95
CA SER A 380 15.46 -11.01 21.61
C SER A 380 15.80 -12.23 22.47
N ALA A 381 17.10 -12.51 22.65
CA ALA A 381 17.58 -13.63 23.46
C ALA A 381 17.13 -13.52 24.93
N LYS A 382 17.25 -12.30 25.53
CA LYS A 382 16.81 -12.03 26.90
C LYS A 382 15.33 -12.31 27.11
N SER A 383 14.49 -11.99 26.10
CA SER A 383 13.04 -12.20 26.15
C SER A 383 12.61 -13.60 25.69
N GLY A 384 13.54 -14.47 25.31
CA GLY A 384 13.26 -15.83 24.84
C GLY A 384 12.82 -15.96 23.39
N ILE A 385 12.88 -14.90 22.58
CA ILE A 385 12.62 -14.95 21.13
C ILE A 385 13.82 -15.61 20.46
N GLN A 386 13.59 -16.70 19.74
CA GLN A 386 14.63 -17.57 19.22
C GLN A 386 14.97 -17.32 17.74
N HIS A 387 14.05 -16.76 16.97
CA HIS A 387 14.21 -16.57 15.52
C HIS A 387 14.35 -15.10 15.16
N MET A 388 15.10 -14.84 14.10
CA MET A 388 15.20 -13.51 13.50
C MET A 388 14.91 -13.60 12.00
N ARG A 389 14.22 -12.59 11.46
CA ARG A 389 14.03 -12.41 10.03
C ARG A 389 14.62 -11.09 9.59
N LEU A 390 15.41 -11.10 8.52
CA LEU A 390 15.95 -9.91 7.89
C LEU A 390 15.28 -9.71 6.53
N TYR A 391 14.73 -8.50 6.31
CA TYR A 391 14.32 -8.07 4.99
C TYR A 391 15.51 -7.48 4.25
N ILE A 392 15.74 -7.96 3.03
CA ILE A 392 16.84 -7.59 2.16
C ILE A 392 16.28 -7.22 0.79
N MET A 393 16.83 -6.21 0.15
CA MET A 393 16.60 -5.87 -1.25
C MET A 393 17.87 -6.09 -2.06
N ILE A 394 17.70 -6.47 -3.32
CA ILE A 394 18.77 -6.57 -4.33
C ILE A 394 18.36 -5.86 -5.61
N GLY A 395 19.36 -5.48 -6.42
CA GLY A 395 19.16 -4.66 -7.62
C GLY A 395 18.96 -3.18 -7.29
N LEU A 396 19.48 -2.73 -6.16
CA LEU A 396 19.47 -1.32 -5.76
C LEU A 396 20.38 -0.46 -6.66
N PRO A 397 20.09 0.82 -6.84
CA PRO A 397 20.99 1.73 -7.54
C PRO A 397 22.40 1.71 -6.92
N THR A 398 23.42 1.70 -7.75
CA THR A 398 24.85 1.61 -7.39
C THR A 398 25.30 0.30 -6.71
N GLU A 399 24.46 -0.73 -6.68
CA GLU A 399 24.79 -2.04 -6.11
C GLU A 399 25.91 -2.72 -6.90
N THR A 400 26.91 -3.26 -6.19
CA THR A 400 28.04 -4.02 -6.76
C THR A 400 28.03 -5.47 -6.29
N ASP A 401 28.92 -6.30 -6.87
CA ASP A 401 29.05 -7.70 -6.46
C ASP A 401 29.56 -7.83 -5.01
N GLU A 402 30.37 -6.87 -4.54
CA GLU A 402 30.81 -6.80 -3.15
C GLU A 402 29.65 -6.53 -2.18
N ASP A 403 28.63 -5.78 -2.60
CA ASP A 403 27.41 -5.58 -1.79
C ASP A 403 26.59 -6.86 -1.67
N ILE A 404 26.57 -7.68 -2.74
CA ILE A 404 25.93 -9.01 -2.71
C ILE A 404 26.70 -9.96 -1.79
N ASP A 405 28.05 -9.98 -1.84
CA ASP A 405 28.87 -10.75 -0.91
C ASP A 405 28.66 -10.29 0.54
N ALA A 406 28.47 -8.99 0.74
CA ALA A 406 28.19 -8.44 2.07
C ALA A 406 26.86 -8.94 2.65
N ILE A 407 25.83 -9.28 1.82
CA ILE A 407 24.59 -9.91 2.30
C ILE A 407 24.88 -11.29 2.91
N ILE A 408 25.75 -12.08 2.25
CA ILE A 408 26.14 -13.40 2.71
C ILE A 408 26.90 -13.27 4.05
N GLY A 409 27.91 -12.38 4.09
CA GLY A 409 28.68 -12.13 5.29
C GLY A 409 27.83 -11.60 6.46
N LEU A 410 26.88 -10.67 6.20
CA LEU A 410 25.96 -10.18 7.22
C LEU A 410 25.11 -11.31 7.80
N ALA A 411 24.57 -12.19 6.96
CA ALA A 411 23.76 -13.33 7.40
C ALA A 411 24.58 -14.28 8.29
N GLU A 412 25.80 -14.61 7.91
CA GLU A 412 26.68 -15.50 8.68
C GLU A 412 27.07 -14.89 10.04
N ARG A 413 27.50 -13.61 10.06
CA ARG A 413 27.83 -12.91 11.31
C ARG A 413 26.63 -12.73 12.23
N THR A 414 25.44 -12.40 11.67
CA THR A 414 24.21 -12.27 12.47
C THR A 414 23.83 -13.61 13.07
N GLN A 415 23.89 -14.70 12.30
CA GLN A 415 23.56 -16.03 12.79
C GLN A 415 24.56 -16.51 13.86
N ALA A 416 25.87 -16.25 13.70
CA ALA A 416 26.87 -16.55 14.69
C ALA A 416 26.62 -15.79 15.99
N HIS A 417 26.33 -14.48 15.90
CA HIS A 417 25.99 -13.67 17.07
C HIS A 417 24.70 -14.14 17.78
N MET A 418 23.66 -14.50 17.03
CA MET A 418 22.46 -15.11 17.61
C MET A 418 22.79 -16.34 18.45
N ALA A 419 23.71 -17.20 17.95
CA ALA A 419 24.15 -18.39 18.69
C ALA A 419 24.93 -18.04 19.97
N GLU A 420 25.83 -17.05 19.89
CA GLU A 420 26.62 -16.54 21.03
C GLU A 420 25.74 -16.02 22.17
N VAL A 421 24.64 -15.30 21.83
CA VAL A 421 23.70 -14.74 22.82
C VAL A 421 22.63 -15.73 23.27
N GLY A 422 22.67 -16.99 22.79
CA GLY A 422 21.79 -18.07 23.23
C GLY A 422 20.53 -18.29 22.37
N CYS A 423 20.37 -17.60 21.25
CA CYS A 423 19.30 -17.87 20.28
C CYS A 423 19.61 -19.14 19.48
N LYS A 424 18.84 -20.22 19.72
CA LYS A 424 19.02 -21.52 19.06
C LYS A 424 18.21 -21.68 17.77
N GLY A 425 17.44 -20.67 17.41
CA GLY A 425 16.53 -20.68 16.27
C GLY A 425 17.22 -20.40 14.93
N ARG A 426 16.43 -20.07 13.93
CA ARG A 426 16.89 -19.79 12.57
C ARG A 426 16.93 -18.29 12.30
N LEU A 427 17.88 -17.90 11.45
CA LEU A 427 17.88 -16.63 10.74
C LEU A 427 17.21 -16.84 9.38
N THR A 428 16.15 -16.08 9.08
CA THR A 428 15.50 -16.10 7.76
C THR A 428 15.83 -14.81 7.02
N LEU A 429 16.40 -14.92 5.81
CA LEU A 429 16.51 -13.79 4.88
C LEU A 429 15.30 -13.78 3.96
N SER A 430 14.52 -12.71 3.95
CA SER A 430 13.48 -12.44 2.95
C SER A 430 14.05 -11.45 1.95
N ILE A 431 14.33 -11.92 0.72
CA ILE A 431 15.01 -11.11 -0.30
C ILE A 431 14.05 -10.75 -1.42
N ASN A 432 13.91 -9.45 -1.67
CA ASN A 432 13.01 -8.87 -2.65
C ASN A 432 13.80 -8.09 -3.71
N PRO A 433 13.43 -8.20 -5.00
CA PRO A 433 13.96 -7.30 -6.02
C PRO A 433 13.52 -5.85 -5.75
N PHE A 434 14.44 -4.90 -5.94
CA PHE A 434 14.13 -3.49 -5.85
C PHE A 434 13.27 -3.03 -7.03
N ILE A 435 12.25 -2.23 -6.74
CA ILE A 435 11.36 -1.60 -7.73
C ILE A 435 11.38 -0.10 -7.48
N PRO A 436 11.83 0.73 -8.44
CA PRO A 436 11.74 2.18 -8.33
C PRO A 436 10.29 2.63 -8.19
N LYS A 437 10.03 3.46 -7.20
CA LYS A 437 8.66 3.94 -6.92
C LYS A 437 8.53 5.44 -7.17
N PRO A 438 7.36 5.92 -7.62
CA PRO A 438 7.06 7.34 -7.76
C PRO A 438 7.35 8.14 -6.47
N PHE A 439 7.69 9.40 -6.62
CA PHE A 439 7.99 10.33 -5.52
C PHE A 439 9.09 9.91 -4.56
N THR A 440 9.96 8.98 -4.97
CA THR A 440 11.19 8.65 -4.24
C THR A 440 12.41 9.19 -4.98
N PRO A 441 13.56 9.43 -4.30
CA PRO A 441 14.80 9.79 -4.96
C PRO A 441 15.23 8.83 -6.07
N PHE A 442 14.74 7.59 -6.04
CA PHE A 442 15.06 6.56 -7.02
C PHE A 442 14.04 6.42 -8.16
N GLN A 443 13.05 7.32 -8.24
CA GLN A 443 11.99 7.24 -9.27
C GLN A 443 12.49 7.29 -10.72
N TRP A 444 13.65 7.90 -10.96
CA TRP A 444 14.27 7.99 -12.30
C TRP A 444 15.13 6.78 -12.66
N MET A 445 15.54 6.00 -11.66
CA MET A 445 16.51 4.91 -11.85
C MET A 445 15.89 3.72 -12.58
N ALA A 446 16.72 3.04 -13.36
CA ALA A 446 16.38 1.74 -13.94
C ALA A 446 16.28 0.66 -12.85
N MET A 447 15.44 -0.35 -13.10
CA MET A 447 15.52 -1.61 -12.38
C MET A 447 16.75 -2.42 -12.84
N ASP A 448 17.27 -3.28 -11.99
CA ASP A 448 18.23 -4.30 -12.43
C ASP A 448 17.53 -5.34 -13.32
N HIS A 449 18.23 -5.82 -14.34
CA HIS A 449 17.66 -6.79 -15.28
C HIS A 449 17.25 -8.08 -14.58
N GLN A 450 16.07 -8.62 -14.93
CA GLN A 450 15.52 -9.83 -14.32
C GLN A 450 16.56 -10.97 -14.25
N LYS A 451 17.32 -11.21 -15.35
CA LYS A 451 18.34 -12.26 -15.39
C LYS A 451 19.51 -11.99 -14.43
N SER A 452 19.88 -10.72 -14.21
CA SER A 452 20.89 -10.33 -13.23
C SER A 452 20.39 -10.63 -11.82
N VAL A 453 19.18 -10.19 -11.50
CA VAL A 453 18.50 -10.48 -10.21
C VAL A 453 18.43 -11.99 -9.94
N GLU A 454 18.02 -12.79 -10.93
CA GLU A 454 17.95 -14.24 -10.81
C GLU A 454 19.33 -14.87 -10.51
N LYS A 455 20.41 -14.40 -11.16
CA LYS A 455 21.78 -14.86 -10.88
C LYS A 455 22.24 -14.50 -9.46
N LYS A 456 22.01 -13.25 -9.02
CA LYS A 456 22.31 -12.79 -7.66
C LYS A 456 21.59 -13.64 -6.61
N LEU A 457 20.29 -13.90 -6.79
CA LEU A 457 19.49 -14.74 -5.90
C LEU A 457 20.02 -16.19 -5.82
N GLN A 458 20.36 -16.77 -6.98
CA GLN A 458 20.93 -18.12 -7.02
C GLN A 458 22.29 -18.17 -6.32
N TYR A 459 23.12 -17.14 -6.50
CA TYR A 459 24.43 -17.05 -5.84
C TYR A 459 24.30 -16.98 -4.33
N ILE A 460 23.43 -16.10 -3.78
CA ILE A 460 23.18 -15.98 -2.34
C ILE A 460 22.66 -17.31 -1.77
N LYS A 461 21.66 -17.91 -2.43
CA LYS A 461 21.09 -19.21 -2.00
C LYS A 461 22.16 -20.30 -1.94
N LYS A 462 23.00 -20.43 -2.99
CA LYS A 462 24.04 -21.44 -3.07
C LYS A 462 25.11 -21.24 -2.00
N SER A 463 25.50 -20.00 -1.72
CA SER A 463 26.51 -19.67 -0.72
C SER A 463 26.05 -20.02 0.69
N LEU A 464 24.77 -19.74 1.03
CA LEU A 464 24.23 -19.96 2.37
C LEU A 464 23.64 -21.37 2.61
N GLN A 465 23.46 -22.19 1.57
CA GLN A 465 22.79 -23.51 1.67
C GLN A 465 23.45 -24.50 2.64
N LYS A 466 24.74 -24.34 2.94
CA LYS A 466 25.48 -25.20 3.86
C LYS A 466 25.15 -24.92 5.33
N ASN A 467 24.69 -23.70 5.64
CA ASN A 467 24.31 -23.32 6.99
C ASN A 467 22.83 -23.61 7.23
N ARG A 468 22.52 -24.75 7.86
CA ARG A 468 21.14 -25.21 8.13
C ARG A 468 20.34 -24.27 9.05
N ARG A 469 20.98 -23.30 9.70
CA ARG A 469 20.33 -22.29 10.54
C ARG A 469 19.98 -21.02 9.79
N ILE A 470 20.39 -20.88 8.53
CA ILE A 470 20.02 -19.76 7.65
C ILE A 470 19.05 -20.29 6.60
N GLU A 471 17.90 -19.65 6.51
CA GLU A 471 16.87 -19.89 5.50
C GLU A 471 16.78 -18.69 4.56
N VAL A 472 16.71 -18.93 3.25
CA VAL A 472 16.61 -17.86 2.24
C VAL A 472 15.29 -17.99 1.49
N LEU A 473 14.37 -17.07 1.76
CA LEU A 473 13.12 -16.86 1.04
C LEU A 473 13.32 -15.75 0.01
N VAL A 474 12.76 -15.92 -1.18
CA VAL A 474 12.90 -14.93 -2.25
C VAL A 474 11.54 -14.69 -2.90
N GLU A 475 11.28 -13.44 -3.24
CA GLU A 475 10.15 -13.09 -4.09
C GLU A 475 10.46 -13.33 -5.56
N SER A 476 9.41 -13.45 -6.36
CA SER A 476 9.51 -13.77 -7.78
C SER A 476 10.08 -12.58 -8.59
N PRO A 477 11.26 -12.69 -9.21
CA PRO A 477 11.77 -11.65 -10.09
C PRO A 477 10.82 -11.34 -11.26
N LYS A 478 10.06 -12.33 -11.71
CA LYS A 478 9.06 -12.15 -12.77
C LYS A 478 7.89 -11.29 -12.31
N GLU A 479 7.41 -11.48 -11.09
CA GLU A 479 6.33 -10.64 -10.52
C GLU A 479 6.84 -9.23 -10.24
N ALA A 480 8.04 -9.08 -9.70
CA ALA A 480 8.69 -7.79 -9.51
C ALA A 480 8.84 -7.02 -10.84
N TYR A 481 9.17 -7.72 -11.95
CA TYR A 481 9.25 -7.14 -13.27
C TYR A 481 7.89 -6.61 -13.77
N ILE A 482 6.80 -7.36 -13.57
CA ILE A 482 5.44 -6.91 -13.88
C ILE A 482 5.05 -5.72 -12.99
N GLN A 483 5.30 -5.81 -11.69
CA GLN A 483 5.00 -4.75 -10.73
C GLN A 483 5.75 -3.45 -11.06
N GLY A 484 6.99 -3.54 -11.55
CA GLY A 484 7.76 -2.37 -12.01
C GLY A 484 7.09 -1.65 -13.18
N VAL A 485 6.56 -2.40 -14.15
CA VAL A 485 5.79 -1.83 -15.27
C VAL A 485 4.53 -1.13 -14.75
N LEU A 486 3.80 -1.75 -13.84
CA LEU A 486 2.57 -1.18 -13.26
C LEU A 486 2.85 0.07 -12.43
N ALA A 487 3.92 0.06 -11.63
CA ALA A 487 4.29 1.20 -10.78
C ALA A 487 4.73 2.44 -11.59
N ARG A 488 5.37 2.23 -12.75
CA ARG A 488 6.03 3.29 -13.55
C ARG A 488 5.34 3.59 -14.88
N GLY A 489 4.30 2.82 -15.21
CA GLY A 489 3.57 2.94 -16.47
C GLY A 489 2.68 4.18 -16.56
N ASP A 490 2.14 4.40 -17.74
CA ASP A 490 1.22 5.48 -18.06
C ASP A 490 -0.17 4.94 -18.46
N ARG A 491 -1.06 5.83 -18.90
CA ARG A 491 -2.47 5.53 -19.22
C ARG A 491 -2.66 4.45 -20.27
N ARG A 492 -1.70 4.24 -21.16
CA ARG A 492 -1.78 3.18 -22.20
C ARG A 492 -1.91 1.78 -21.60
N LEU A 493 -1.53 1.59 -20.32
CA LEU A 493 -1.72 0.33 -19.61
C LEU A 493 -3.20 -0.01 -19.37
N GLY A 494 -4.09 0.97 -19.34
CA GLY A 494 -5.53 0.73 -19.14
C GLY A 494 -6.10 -0.27 -20.14
N LYS A 495 -5.83 -0.10 -21.45
CA LYS A 495 -6.28 -1.05 -22.48
C LYS A 495 -5.67 -2.45 -22.33
N VAL A 496 -4.42 -2.52 -21.89
CA VAL A 496 -3.73 -3.79 -21.63
C VAL A 496 -4.36 -4.52 -20.44
N LEU A 497 -4.62 -3.79 -19.34
CA LEU A 497 -5.27 -4.33 -18.14
C LEU A 497 -6.70 -4.80 -18.43
N ALA A 498 -7.47 -4.05 -19.22
CA ALA A 498 -8.81 -4.45 -19.66
C ALA A 498 -8.80 -5.74 -20.47
N ALA A 499 -7.81 -5.91 -21.36
CA ALA A 499 -7.63 -7.15 -22.11
C ALA A 499 -7.24 -8.34 -21.22
N CYS A 500 -6.36 -8.11 -20.22
CA CYS A 500 -5.97 -9.14 -19.25
C CYS A 500 -7.13 -9.61 -18.36
N ALA A 501 -8.14 -8.77 -18.13
CA ALA A 501 -9.32 -9.16 -17.36
C ALA A 501 -10.12 -10.29 -18.02
N LEU A 502 -9.99 -10.50 -19.33
CA LEU A 502 -10.61 -11.62 -20.03
C LEU A 502 -10.00 -12.97 -19.63
N ASP A 503 -8.70 -12.98 -19.31
CA ASP A 503 -7.93 -14.15 -18.90
C ASP A 503 -7.77 -14.24 -17.35
N ARG A 504 -8.47 -13.37 -16.64
CA ARG A 504 -8.49 -13.31 -15.17
C ARG A 504 -7.11 -13.16 -14.52
N GLY A 505 -6.28 -12.24 -15.02
CA GLY A 505 -5.05 -11.88 -14.33
C GLY A 505 -3.83 -11.60 -15.20
N SER A 506 -2.64 -11.65 -14.59
CA SER A 506 -1.37 -11.24 -15.18
C SER A 506 -0.77 -12.20 -16.21
N LYS A 507 -1.37 -13.36 -16.43
CA LYS A 507 -0.80 -14.41 -17.31
C LYS A 507 -0.62 -13.96 -18.76
N SER A 508 -1.57 -13.19 -19.29
CA SER A 508 -1.55 -12.65 -20.65
C SER A 508 -0.84 -11.30 -20.76
N PHE A 509 -0.43 -10.67 -19.64
CA PHE A 509 0.07 -9.31 -19.60
C PHE A 509 1.18 -9.04 -20.63
N LYS A 510 2.21 -9.89 -20.67
CA LYS A 510 3.30 -9.75 -21.65
C LYS A 510 2.82 -9.79 -23.09
N SER A 511 1.85 -10.65 -23.41
CA SER A 511 1.30 -10.75 -24.77
C SER A 511 0.43 -9.55 -25.13
N GLU A 512 -0.36 -9.04 -24.16
CA GLU A 512 -1.21 -7.87 -24.37
C GLU A 512 -0.37 -6.58 -24.48
N MET A 513 0.70 -6.42 -23.70
CA MET A 513 1.69 -5.36 -23.87
C MET A 513 2.25 -5.33 -25.30
N LYS A 514 2.68 -6.50 -25.80
CA LYS A 514 3.20 -6.62 -27.18
C LYS A 514 2.13 -6.26 -28.23
N LYS A 515 0.88 -6.69 -28.06
CA LYS A 515 -0.22 -6.35 -28.97
C LYS A 515 -0.51 -4.84 -28.96
N ALA A 516 -0.38 -4.20 -27.81
CA ALA A 516 -0.53 -2.76 -27.66
C ALA A 516 0.67 -1.95 -28.19
N GLY A 517 1.74 -2.63 -28.64
CA GLY A 517 2.97 -1.98 -29.10
C GLY A 517 3.75 -1.29 -27.96
N LEU A 518 3.59 -1.77 -26.73
CA LEU A 518 4.27 -1.29 -25.53
C LEU A 518 5.41 -2.23 -25.15
N ASP A 519 6.53 -1.65 -24.73
CA ASP A 519 7.71 -2.40 -24.30
C ASP A 519 7.83 -2.36 -22.76
N MET A 520 7.80 -3.54 -22.14
CA MET A 520 8.00 -3.70 -20.71
C MET A 520 9.43 -3.36 -20.28
N ASP A 521 10.42 -3.63 -21.16
CA ASP A 521 11.82 -3.35 -20.90
C ASP A 521 12.06 -1.84 -20.88
N ASP A 522 11.42 -1.05 -21.76
CA ASP A 522 11.48 0.40 -21.71
C ASP A 522 10.91 0.94 -20.39
N CYS A 523 9.80 0.41 -19.91
CA CYS A 523 9.22 0.84 -18.64
C CYS A 523 10.18 0.62 -17.46
N ASN A 524 10.88 -0.52 -17.42
CA ASN A 524 11.68 -0.95 -16.28
C ASN A 524 13.15 -0.58 -16.36
N TYR A 525 13.76 -0.68 -17.55
CA TYR A 525 15.21 -0.62 -17.70
C TYR A 525 15.69 0.70 -18.32
N ARG A 526 14.80 1.52 -18.85
CA ARG A 526 15.19 2.86 -19.28
C ARG A 526 15.42 3.76 -18.05
N GLU A 527 16.61 4.30 -17.94
CA GLU A 527 16.92 5.38 -17.02
C GLU A 527 16.23 6.67 -17.51
N ARG A 528 15.54 7.35 -16.61
CA ARG A 528 14.82 8.60 -16.89
C ARG A 528 15.69 9.78 -16.45
N LYS A 529 15.60 10.88 -17.17
CA LYS A 529 16.28 12.12 -16.80
C LYS A 529 15.48 12.87 -15.74
N PHE A 530 16.12 13.75 -15.00
CA PHE A 530 15.44 14.59 -14.01
C PHE A 530 14.44 15.55 -14.63
N GLU A 531 14.69 15.95 -15.89
CA GLU A 531 13.86 16.85 -16.67
C GLU A 531 12.67 16.16 -17.35
N ASP A 532 12.67 14.82 -17.39
CA ASP A 532 11.57 14.05 -17.99
C ASP A 532 10.26 14.31 -17.21
N TYR A 533 9.21 14.62 -17.94
CA TYR A 533 7.87 14.70 -17.37
C TYR A 533 7.37 13.27 -17.13
N LEU A 534 7.17 12.90 -15.87
CA LEU A 534 6.75 11.55 -15.47
C LEU A 534 5.22 11.47 -15.41
N PRO A 535 4.61 10.27 -15.57
CA PRO A 535 3.15 10.11 -15.53
C PRO A 535 2.46 10.70 -14.30
N TRP A 536 3.17 10.79 -13.17
CA TRP A 536 2.69 11.36 -11.91
C TRP A 536 3.15 12.81 -11.64
N SER A 537 3.82 13.49 -12.60
CA SER A 537 4.37 14.84 -12.40
C SER A 537 3.33 15.93 -12.16
N HIS A 538 2.06 15.68 -12.50
CA HIS A 538 0.93 16.58 -12.24
C HIS A 538 0.41 16.49 -10.79
N LEU A 539 0.94 15.55 -9.97
CA LEU A 539 0.60 15.40 -8.57
C LEU A 539 1.65 16.06 -7.67
N ASP A 540 1.22 16.70 -6.58
CA ASP A 540 2.10 17.38 -5.63
C ASP A 540 1.99 16.76 -4.24
N MET A 541 3.10 16.14 -3.78
CA MET A 541 3.22 15.58 -2.43
C MET A 541 3.66 16.62 -1.38
N GLY A 542 3.75 17.90 -1.76
CA GLY A 542 4.21 18.99 -0.91
C GLY A 542 5.72 19.06 -0.73
N LEU A 543 6.49 18.31 -1.51
CA LEU A 543 7.95 18.38 -1.49
C LEU A 543 8.41 19.62 -2.27
N ARG A 544 9.43 20.32 -1.74
CA ARG A 544 10.02 21.43 -2.50
C ARG A 544 10.71 20.95 -3.77
N ASN A 545 10.70 21.77 -4.80
CA ASN A 545 11.36 21.47 -6.06
C ASN A 545 12.84 21.15 -5.86
N GLY A 546 13.35 20.15 -6.59
CA GLY A 546 14.74 19.71 -6.52
C GLY A 546 15.11 18.90 -5.27
N TYR A 547 14.13 18.59 -4.38
CA TYR A 547 14.45 17.83 -3.15
C TYR A 547 14.80 16.37 -3.43
N LEU A 548 14.09 15.71 -4.33
CA LEU A 548 14.34 14.31 -4.68
C LEU A 548 15.67 14.16 -5.41
N GLU A 549 16.00 15.09 -6.30
CA GLU A 549 17.28 15.18 -7.03
C GLU A 549 18.45 15.39 -6.06
N GLN A 550 18.27 16.26 -5.06
CA GLN A 550 19.28 16.45 -4.00
C GLN A 550 19.49 15.17 -3.17
N GLU A 551 18.41 14.45 -2.85
CA GLU A 551 18.52 13.18 -2.13
C GLU A 551 19.13 12.08 -3.00
N TRP A 552 18.92 12.10 -4.32
CA TRP A 552 19.64 11.24 -5.24
C TRP A 552 21.16 11.56 -5.25
N GLN A 553 21.53 12.84 -5.37
CA GLN A 553 22.95 13.21 -5.28
C GLN A 553 23.58 12.77 -3.95
N ARG A 554 22.86 12.95 -2.83
CA ARG A 554 23.31 12.44 -1.54
C ARG A 554 23.45 10.91 -1.51
N ALA A 555 22.64 10.19 -2.28
CA ALA A 555 22.79 8.74 -2.42
C ALA A 555 24.10 8.38 -3.12
N VAL A 556 24.42 9.06 -4.23
CA VAL A 556 25.68 8.89 -4.98
C VAL A 556 26.89 9.23 -4.11
N ASP A 557 26.78 10.28 -3.30
CA ASP A 557 27.85 10.73 -2.38
C ASP A 557 27.88 9.87 -1.07
N GLU A 558 27.01 8.87 -0.94
CA GLU A 558 26.84 8.04 0.28
C GLU A 558 26.56 8.88 1.54
N ALA A 559 26.04 10.09 1.37
CA ALA A 559 25.83 11.06 2.44
C ALA A 559 24.55 10.76 3.22
N TYR A 560 24.65 10.80 4.54
CA TYR A 560 23.52 10.56 5.44
C TYR A 560 22.56 11.75 5.50
N THR A 561 21.26 11.49 5.41
CA THR A 561 20.18 12.45 5.65
C THR A 561 19.55 12.13 7.00
N PRO A 562 19.69 13.02 8.00
CA PRO A 562 19.14 12.77 9.34
C PRO A 562 17.60 12.68 9.32
N PRO A 563 16.99 11.97 10.29
CA PRO A 563 15.54 11.91 10.44
C PRO A 563 14.88 13.29 10.57
N CYS A 564 13.56 13.34 10.36
CA CYS A 564 12.77 14.51 10.72
C CYS A 564 12.87 14.79 12.21
N MET A 565 12.96 16.07 12.54
CA MET A 565 12.89 16.59 13.90
C MET A 565 12.00 17.84 13.91
N GLU A 566 11.56 18.26 15.07
CA GLU A 566 10.80 19.49 15.22
C GLU A 566 11.54 20.69 14.60
N GLY A 567 10.81 21.53 13.86
CA GLY A 567 11.38 22.67 13.12
C GLY A 567 12.16 22.34 11.85
N CYS A 568 12.23 21.07 11.43
CA CYS A 568 12.91 20.68 10.19
C CYS A 568 12.15 21.19 8.95
N LYS A 569 12.84 21.98 8.10
CA LYS A 569 12.29 22.51 6.83
C LYS A 569 12.94 21.89 5.59
N ARG A 570 13.72 20.81 5.71
CA ARG A 570 14.59 20.27 4.65
C ARG A 570 13.82 19.91 3.38
N CYS A 571 12.72 19.18 3.50
CA CYS A 571 11.92 18.72 2.36
C CYS A 571 10.86 19.73 1.90
N GLY A 572 10.62 20.82 2.66
CA GLY A 572 9.63 21.85 2.33
C GLY A 572 8.18 21.54 2.73
N VAL A 573 7.88 20.35 3.23
CA VAL A 573 6.49 19.99 3.60
C VAL A 573 6.06 20.69 4.89
N CYS A 574 6.96 20.82 5.88
CA CYS A 574 6.70 21.58 7.11
C CYS A 574 6.88 23.08 6.83
N LYS A 575 5.86 23.89 7.12
CA LYS A 575 5.89 25.36 6.98
C LYS A 575 6.62 26.04 8.13
#